data_2a8f766c70c20bf481dc3691bf36682a
#
_entry.id   2a8f766c70c20bf481dc3691bf36682a
#
_cell.length_a   1.000
_cell.length_b   1.000
_cell.length_c   1.000
_cell.angle_alpha   90.00
_cell.angle_beta   90.00
_cell.angle_gamma   90.00
#
_symmetry.space_group_name_H-M   'P 1'
#
loop_
_entity.id
_entity.type
_entity.pdbx_description
1 polymer ?
#
loop_
_entity_poly.entity_id
_entity_poly.type
_entity_poly.pdbx_seq_one_letter_code
_entity_poly.pdbx_strand_id
1 'polypeptide(L)'
;MGPRPIRRSLPWLLALAPLLAACSRPAATLPTTGPLPVGAVLALTGNASLYGQDQRIGLDLARAAHPGQGRPLALTIEDGGSDEAGATGAFQLLIRRGSLALIGPTLSQQAFAADPVAERQGVPVLAPSNTATGIPQLGAFISRVSAQSSVIAPLSIDRALKLQPGLKRAVVFYAQDDAYSTAETTIFQKALADRGLRPLSVQRTQLNDQDFLNQISAALALKPDLVVLSLQAVDGGNLVRQLRELGYAGTIVVGNGMNTPNIYPLCRRACDGLLIAQAYSPELDTAANRAFVERYRAARGSALPPQLTAQAYTAYQVVAEALARLQARRPLGGRPLAEVRRELNGEILAGRYDTPLGPIRFTPEGEVIQERFYVAQVTMAPDGRSGRFALLP
;
A
#
# COMPACT_ATOMS: atom_id res chain seq x y z
N MET A 1 -11.26 -97.76 12.38
CA MET A 1 -11.07 -96.83 11.28
C MET A 1 -11.16 -95.43 11.88
N GLY A 2 -10.00 -94.83 12.15
CA GLY A 2 -9.97 -93.52 12.79
C GLY A 2 -9.48 -92.44 11.76
N PRO A 3 -9.96 -91.21 11.83
CA PRO A 3 -9.58 -90.18 10.85
C PRO A 3 -8.22 -89.55 11.17
N ARG A 4 -7.47 -89.29 10.12
CA ARG A 4 -6.15 -88.63 10.10
C ARG A 4 -6.28 -87.14 10.40
N PRO A 5 -5.32 -86.46 11.09
CA PRO A 5 -5.30 -85.05 11.31
C PRO A 5 -4.73 -84.31 10.10
N ILE A 6 -5.43 -83.23 9.67
CA ILE A 6 -5.00 -82.31 8.62
C ILE A 6 -4.01 -81.31 9.22
N ARG A 7 -2.77 -81.28 8.74
CA ARG A 7 -1.77 -80.23 9.01
C ARG A 7 -2.18 -78.97 8.28
N ARG A 8 -2.50 -77.89 9.02
CA ARG A 8 -2.64 -76.52 8.47
C ARG A 8 -1.27 -75.85 8.46
N SER A 9 -0.75 -75.59 7.21
CA SER A 9 0.39 -74.74 6.97
C SER A 9 -0.03 -73.28 7.09
N LEU A 10 0.63 -72.54 7.98
CA LEU A 10 0.51 -71.07 8.14
C LEU A 10 1.38 -70.39 7.06
N PRO A 11 0.84 -69.49 6.23
CA PRO A 11 1.69 -68.67 5.38
C PRO A 11 2.33 -67.54 6.19
N TRP A 12 3.63 -67.41 6.05
CA TRP A 12 4.40 -66.26 6.54
C TRP A 12 4.05 -65.03 5.73
N LEU A 13 3.26 -64.11 6.27
CA LEU A 13 3.07 -62.76 5.74
C LEU A 13 4.32 -61.93 6.09
N LEU A 14 5.20 -61.78 5.11
CA LEU A 14 6.25 -60.76 5.09
C LEU A 14 5.59 -59.42 4.98
N ALA A 15 5.49 -58.69 6.07
CA ALA A 15 5.06 -57.28 6.10
C ALA A 15 6.19 -56.42 5.49
N LEU A 16 6.06 -56.04 4.23
CA LEU A 16 6.83 -54.98 3.61
C LEU A 16 6.30 -53.65 4.20
N ALA A 17 7.01 -53.11 5.18
CA ALA A 17 6.83 -51.73 5.61
C ALA A 17 7.42 -50.80 4.52
N PRO A 18 6.63 -49.90 3.90
CA PRO A 18 7.20 -48.92 3.01
C PRO A 18 8.02 -47.93 3.86
N LEU A 19 9.35 -47.90 3.66
CA LEU A 19 10.19 -46.79 4.08
C LEU A 19 9.74 -45.55 3.28
N LEU A 20 8.88 -44.75 3.90
CA LEU A 20 8.67 -43.37 3.51
C LEU A 20 9.95 -42.60 3.85
N ALA A 21 10.94 -42.67 2.99
CA ALA A 21 12.07 -41.74 2.96
C ALA A 21 11.44 -40.38 2.61
N ALA A 22 11.09 -39.61 3.64
CA ALA A 22 10.78 -38.19 3.49
C ALA A 22 12.04 -37.55 2.89
N CYS A 23 12.05 -37.32 1.58
CA CYS A 23 13.01 -36.46 0.92
C CYS A 23 12.83 -35.04 1.44
N SER A 24 13.39 -34.75 2.61
CA SER A 24 13.56 -33.39 3.08
C SER A 24 14.53 -32.69 2.11
N ARG A 25 13.97 -31.90 1.20
CA ARG A 25 14.78 -30.98 0.40
C ARG A 25 15.62 -30.15 1.37
N PRO A 26 16.96 -30.04 1.16
CA PRO A 26 17.78 -29.19 2.02
C PRO A 26 17.18 -27.78 2.01
N ALA A 27 17.05 -27.19 3.19
CA ALA A 27 16.52 -25.84 3.32
C ALA A 27 17.40 -24.89 2.51
N ALA A 28 16.77 -24.07 1.66
CA ALA A 28 17.48 -23.07 0.87
C ALA A 28 18.26 -22.13 1.82
N THR A 29 19.56 -21.98 1.54
CA THR A 29 20.46 -21.11 2.34
C THR A 29 20.80 -19.84 1.56
N LEU A 30 21.02 -18.75 2.28
CA LEU A 30 21.49 -17.51 1.68
C LEU A 30 22.96 -17.67 1.24
N PRO A 31 23.34 -17.29 0.00
CA PRO A 31 24.74 -17.32 -0.45
C PRO A 31 25.67 -16.58 0.54
N THR A 32 26.87 -17.09 0.73
CA THR A 32 27.87 -16.50 1.65
C THR A 32 28.39 -15.15 1.16
N THR A 33 28.40 -14.95 -0.14
CA THR A 33 28.87 -13.72 -0.83
C THR A 33 27.81 -13.18 -1.77
N GLY A 34 28.06 -12.01 -2.36
CA GLY A 34 27.15 -11.34 -3.29
C GLY A 34 26.05 -10.52 -2.59
N PRO A 35 25.20 -9.86 -3.37
CA PRO A 35 24.17 -8.96 -2.84
C PRO A 35 23.04 -9.70 -2.13
N LEU A 36 22.36 -9.01 -1.21
CA LEU A 36 21.18 -9.49 -0.51
C LEU A 36 19.93 -9.24 -1.38
N PRO A 37 19.15 -10.27 -1.75
CA PRO A 37 18.01 -10.10 -2.64
C PRO A 37 16.81 -9.48 -1.93
N VAL A 38 16.29 -8.38 -2.47
CA VAL A 38 15.05 -7.71 -2.05
C VAL A 38 14.13 -7.61 -3.28
N GLY A 39 12.88 -7.98 -3.14
CA GLY A 39 11.90 -7.89 -4.21
C GLY A 39 10.99 -6.68 -4.04
N ALA A 40 10.48 -6.14 -5.14
CA ALA A 40 9.36 -5.22 -5.12
C ALA A 40 8.34 -5.58 -6.19
N VAL A 41 7.05 -5.44 -5.88
CA VAL A 41 5.95 -5.63 -6.82
C VAL A 41 5.14 -4.35 -6.88
N LEU A 42 5.13 -3.74 -8.04
CA LEU A 42 4.46 -2.46 -8.29
C LEU A 42 3.46 -2.60 -9.44
N ALA A 43 2.40 -1.80 -9.42
CA ALA A 43 1.50 -1.66 -10.55
C ALA A 43 2.16 -0.75 -11.61
N LEU A 44 3.03 -1.31 -12.48
CA LEU A 44 3.71 -0.52 -13.50
C LEU A 44 2.90 -0.41 -14.80
N THR A 45 1.92 -1.28 -14.97
CA THR A 45 0.94 -1.29 -16.07
C THR A 45 -0.49 -1.29 -15.55
N GLY A 46 -1.45 -1.01 -16.44
CA GLY A 46 -2.88 -0.91 -16.10
C GLY A 46 -3.26 0.46 -15.52
N ASN A 47 -4.48 0.56 -14.98
CA ASN A 47 -5.08 1.82 -14.52
C ASN A 47 -4.40 2.42 -13.27
N ALA A 48 -3.71 1.62 -12.47
CA ALA A 48 -2.95 2.06 -11.31
C ALA A 48 -1.47 2.38 -11.62
N SER A 49 -1.06 2.37 -12.90
CA SER A 49 0.34 2.54 -13.29
C SER A 49 0.95 3.86 -12.84
N LEU A 50 0.16 4.91 -12.72
CA LEU A 50 0.63 6.20 -12.19
C LEU A 50 1.14 6.09 -10.76
N TYR A 51 0.50 5.26 -9.92
CA TYR A 51 0.97 5.00 -8.55
C TYR A 51 2.27 4.20 -8.55
N GLY A 52 2.32 3.13 -9.35
CA GLY A 52 3.51 2.29 -9.46
C GLY A 52 4.73 3.06 -9.97
N GLN A 53 4.55 4.00 -10.89
CA GLN A 53 5.61 4.88 -11.37
C GLN A 53 6.13 5.82 -10.28
N ASP A 54 5.25 6.45 -9.50
CA ASP A 54 5.64 7.28 -8.36
C ASP A 54 6.41 6.44 -7.32
N GLN A 55 5.95 5.22 -7.02
CA GLN A 55 6.62 4.30 -6.12
C GLN A 55 7.99 3.87 -6.63
N ARG A 56 8.12 3.58 -7.92
CA ARG A 56 9.39 3.20 -8.54
C ARG A 56 10.44 4.29 -8.37
N ILE A 57 10.07 5.55 -8.57
CA ILE A 57 10.96 6.69 -8.31
C ILE A 57 11.45 6.67 -6.85
N GLY A 58 10.54 6.42 -5.90
CA GLY A 58 10.89 6.31 -4.48
C GLY A 58 11.89 5.20 -4.21
N LEU A 59 11.67 4.01 -4.77
CA LEU A 59 12.57 2.86 -4.62
C LEU A 59 13.94 3.12 -5.25
N ASP A 60 14.00 3.74 -6.43
CA ASP A 60 15.27 4.05 -7.10
C ASP A 60 16.11 5.07 -6.31
N LEU A 61 15.47 6.11 -5.75
CA LEU A 61 16.12 7.07 -4.87
C LEU A 61 16.59 6.43 -3.56
N ALA A 62 15.77 5.56 -2.96
CA ALA A 62 16.11 4.86 -1.74
C ALA A 62 17.27 3.90 -1.93
N ARG A 63 17.28 3.13 -3.03
CA ARG A 63 18.39 2.22 -3.40
C ARG A 63 19.71 2.98 -3.52
N ALA A 64 19.71 4.17 -4.11
CA ALA A 64 20.90 5.00 -4.21
C ALA A 64 21.36 5.54 -2.85
N ALA A 65 20.43 5.81 -1.93
CA ALA A 65 20.72 6.34 -0.59
C ALA A 65 21.12 5.25 0.40
N HIS A 66 20.58 4.03 0.25
CA HIS A 66 20.75 2.89 1.16
C HIS A 66 21.24 1.64 0.39
N PRO A 67 22.47 1.65 -0.13
CA PRO A 67 23.00 0.56 -0.97
C PRO A 67 23.22 -0.74 -0.19
N GLY A 68 23.09 -0.72 1.12
CA GLY A 68 23.39 -1.83 2.04
C GLY A 68 24.72 -1.62 2.78
N GLN A 69 24.77 -2.07 4.04
CA GLN A 69 25.98 -2.05 4.88
C GLN A 69 26.57 -3.46 4.99
N GLY A 70 27.86 -3.58 4.71
CA GLY A 70 28.57 -4.86 4.71
C GLY A 70 28.29 -5.74 3.48
N ARG A 71 27.05 -5.78 2.97
CA ARG A 71 26.67 -6.42 1.71
C ARG A 71 25.71 -5.52 0.93
N PRO A 72 25.89 -5.35 -0.38
CA PRO A 72 24.96 -4.55 -1.18
C PRO A 72 23.58 -5.22 -1.26
N LEU A 73 22.53 -4.41 -1.47
CA LEU A 73 21.19 -4.92 -1.72
C LEU A 73 20.93 -5.02 -3.23
N ALA A 74 20.38 -6.15 -3.67
CA ALA A 74 19.90 -6.33 -5.04
C ALA A 74 18.38 -6.19 -5.06
N LEU A 75 17.89 -5.02 -5.45
CA LEU A 75 16.46 -4.78 -5.64
C LEU A 75 16.03 -5.27 -7.03
N THR A 76 15.09 -6.21 -7.06
CA THR A 76 14.39 -6.66 -8.27
C THR A 76 12.96 -6.14 -8.22
N ILE A 77 12.55 -5.38 -9.24
CA ILE A 77 11.19 -4.85 -9.36
C ILE A 77 10.46 -5.64 -10.45
N GLU A 78 9.32 -6.22 -10.10
CA GLU A 78 8.42 -6.91 -11.02
C GLU A 78 7.12 -6.11 -11.18
N ASP A 79 6.57 -6.14 -12.38
CA ASP A 79 5.26 -5.56 -12.64
C ASP A 79 4.15 -6.49 -12.12
N GLY A 80 3.36 -6.01 -11.19
CA GLY A 80 2.18 -6.70 -10.69
C GLY A 80 0.90 -6.38 -11.46
N GLY A 81 0.99 -5.61 -12.56
CA GLY A 81 -0.20 -5.08 -13.21
C GLY A 81 -1.03 -4.22 -12.28
N SER A 82 -2.31 -4.13 -12.56
CA SER A 82 -3.29 -3.47 -11.68
C SER A 82 -4.35 -4.44 -11.17
N ASP A 83 -4.04 -5.74 -11.12
CA ASP A 83 -4.94 -6.81 -10.74
C ASP A 83 -4.29 -7.81 -9.76
N GLU A 84 -5.11 -8.68 -9.16
CA GLU A 84 -4.69 -9.64 -8.14
C GLU A 84 -3.82 -10.75 -8.70
N ALA A 85 -4.09 -11.21 -9.91
CA ALA A 85 -3.37 -12.33 -10.53
C ALA A 85 -1.93 -11.95 -10.86
N GLY A 86 -1.73 -10.75 -11.44
CA GLY A 86 -0.42 -10.20 -11.73
C GLY A 86 0.43 -10.04 -10.47
N ALA A 87 -0.13 -9.40 -9.43
CA ALA A 87 0.57 -9.21 -8.16
C ALA A 87 0.93 -10.56 -7.50
N THR A 88 0.00 -11.52 -7.48
CA THR A 88 0.23 -12.86 -6.92
C THR A 88 1.33 -13.60 -7.67
N GLY A 89 1.32 -13.56 -9.00
CA GLY A 89 2.35 -14.17 -9.84
C GLY A 89 3.74 -13.58 -9.62
N ALA A 90 3.82 -12.25 -9.50
CA ALA A 90 5.05 -11.52 -9.23
C ALA A 90 5.62 -11.84 -7.83
N PHE A 91 4.75 -11.91 -6.79
CA PHE A 91 5.14 -12.36 -5.45
C PHE A 91 5.75 -13.76 -5.49
N GLN A 92 5.06 -14.71 -6.09
CA GLN A 92 5.55 -16.08 -6.24
C GLN A 92 6.92 -16.14 -6.94
N LEU A 93 7.11 -15.35 -8.00
CA LEU A 93 8.37 -15.29 -8.74
C LEU A 93 9.52 -14.80 -7.85
N LEU A 94 9.33 -13.67 -7.15
CA LEU A 94 10.36 -13.09 -6.28
C LEU A 94 10.67 -13.98 -5.07
N ILE A 95 9.66 -14.65 -4.51
CA ILE A 95 9.83 -15.61 -3.42
C ILE A 95 10.68 -16.80 -3.88
N ARG A 96 10.40 -17.37 -5.07
CA ARG A 96 11.19 -18.45 -5.65
C ARG A 96 12.63 -18.04 -5.96
N ARG A 97 12.86 -16.77 -6.30
CA ARG A 97 14.21 -16.18 -6.50
C ARG A 97 14.95 -15.91 -5.19
N GLY A 98 14.34 -16.21 -4.04
CA GLY A 98 14.99 -16.11 -2.74
C GLY A 98 14.96 -14.71 -2.11
N SER A 99 14.06 -13.83 -2.50
CA SER A 99 13.92 -12.50 -1.87
C SER A 99 13.80 -12.63 -0.35
N LEU A 100 14.56 -11.80 0.37
CA LEU A 100 14.54 -11.73 1.84
C LEU A 100 13.32 -10.97 2.36
N ALA A 101 12.87 -9.98 1.62
CA ALA A 101 11.65 -9.22 1.86
C ALA A 101 11.03 -8.80 0.54
N LEU A 102 9.73 -8.46 0.57
CA LEU A 102 9.00 -7.90 -0.55
C LEU A 102 8.48 -6.51 -0.17
N ILE A 103 8.60 -5.56 -1.10
CA ILE A 103 8.01 -4.22 -1.01
C ILE A 103 6.85 -4.15 -2.01
N GLY A 104 5.69 -3.79 -1.55
CA GLY A 104 4.45 -3.83 -2.35
C GLY A 104 3.39 -4.69 -1.68
N PRO A 105 2.32 -5.01 -2.42
CA PRO A 105 1.97 -4.50 -3.74
C PRO A 105 1.44 -3.05 -3.67
N THR A 106 1.10 -2.47 -4.83
CA THR A 106 0.62 -1.09 -4.90
C THR A 106 -0.80 -0.92 -4.34
N LEU A 107 -1.73 -1.81 -4.71
CA LEU A 107 -3.14 -1.70 -4.39
C LEU A 107 -3.53 -2.60 -3.21
N SER A 108 -4.49 -2.13 -2.40
CA SER A 108 -5.04 -2.95 -1.28
C SER A 108 -5.69 -4.23 -1.76
N GLN A 109 -6.38 -4.21 -2.89
CA GLN A 109 -6.98 -5.37 -3.54
C GLN A 109 -5.92 -6.42 -3.91
N GLN A 110 -4.78 -5.98 -4.46
CA GLN A 110 -3.64 -6.85 -4.74
C GLN A 110 -3.07 -7.46 -3.44
N ALA A 111 -3.02 -6.68 -2.35
CA ALA A 111 -2.50 -7.15 -1.06
C ALA A 111 -3.34 -8.31 -0.50
N PHE A 112 -4.67 -8.21 -0.55
CA PHE A 112 -5.54 -9.29 -0.08
C PHE A 112 -5.32 -10.62 -0.83
N ALA A 113 -4.87 -10.57 -2.09
CA ALA A 113 -4.57 -11.76 -2.89
C ALA A 113 -3.12 -12.26 -2.73
N ALA A 114 -2.15 -11.35 -2.74
CA ALA A 114 -0.72 -11.68 -2.81
C ALA A 114 -0.06 -11.87 -1.44
N ASP A 115 -0.42 -11.06 -0.42
CA ASP A 115 0.19 -11.11 0.90
C ASP A 115 0.04 -12.49 1.59
N PRO A 116 -1.10 -13.20 1.49
CA PRO A 116 -1.21 -14.56 2.01
C PRO A 116 -0.22 -15.55 1.40
N VAL A 117 0.28 -15.29 0.18
CA VAL A 117 1.32 -16.14 -0.44
C VAL A 117 2.66 -15.92 0.25
N ALA A 118 3.02 -14.66 0.52
CA ALA A 118 4.24 -14.32 1.24
C ALA A 118 4.19 -14.81 2.69
N GLU A 119 3.07 -14.63 3.38
CA GLU A 119 2.82 -15.12 4.74
C GLU A 119 3.10 -16.62 4.85
N ARG A 120 2.49 -17.45 4.01
CA ARG A 120 2.70 -18.91 4.01
C ARG A 120 4.15 -19.32 3.76
N GLN A 121 4.95 -18.47 3.12
CA GLN A 121 6.37 -18.71 2.82
C GLN A 121 7.31 -18.02 3.82
N GLY A 122 6.75 -17.37 4.85
CA GLY A 122 7.50 -16.64 5.86
C GLY A 122 8.38 -15.53 5.27
N VAL A 123 7.87 -14.80 4.29
CA VAL A 123 8.59 -13.68 3.64
C VAL A 123 7.98 -12.37 4.13
N PRO A 124 8.77 -11.50 4.79
CA PRO A 124 8.30 -10.17 5.19
C PRO A 124 7.81 -9.36 3.98
N VAL A 125 6.61 -8.78 4.12
CA VAL A 125 6.05 -7.80 3.20
C VAL A 125 5.99 -6.45 3.88
N LEU A 126 6.45 -5.42 3.19
CA LEU A 126 6.31 -4.03 3.63
C LEU A 126 5.59 -3.22 2.56
N ALA A 127 4.27 -3.07 2.75
CA ALA A 127 3.40 -2.41 1.80
C ALA A 127 3.56 -0.88 1.86
N PRO A 128 3.83 -0.20 0.71
CA PRO A 128 4.05 1.24 0.72
C PRO A 128 2.76 2.06 0.71
N SER A 129 1.65 1.55 0.18
CA SER A 129 0.46 2.36 -0.12
C SER A 129 -0.88 1.73 0.23
N ASN A 130 -0.90 0.53 0.75
CA ASN A 130 -2.14 -0.18 1.07
C ASN A 130 -2.78 0.41 2.33
N THR A 131 -3.98 0.99 2.22
CA THR A 131 -4.65 1.69 3.32
C THR A 131 -5.95 1.03 3.81
N ALA A 132 -6.43 0.00 3.10
CA ALA A 132 -7.62 -0.74 3.53
C ALA A 132 -7.43 -1.40 4.91
N THR A 133 -8.52 -1.49 5.63
CA THR A 133 -8.56 -2.20 6.93
C THR A 133 -8.30 -3.68 6.72
N GLY A 134 -7.56 -4.32 7.63
CA GLY A 134 -7.38 -5.77 7.66
C GLY A 134 -6.14 -6.28 6.92
N ILE A 135 -5.30 -5.43 6.32
CA ILE A 135 -4.12 -5.90 5.57
C ILE A 135 -3.02 -6.48 6.49
N PRO A 136 -2.51 -5.82 7.54
CA PRO A 136 -1.55 -6.46 8.44
C PRO A 136 -2.12 -7.68 9.19
N GLN A 137 -3.44 -7.76 9.34
CA GLN A 137 -4.12 -8.91 9.94
C GLN A 137 -4.11 -10.16 9.04
N LEU A 138 -3.62 -10.08 7.80
CA LEU A 138 -3.44 -11.23 6.90
C LEU A 138 -2.33 -12.17 7.38
N GLY A 139 -1.40 -11.68 8.21
CA GLY A 139 -0.37 -12.53 8.79
C GLY A 139 0.74 -11.77 9.52
N ALA A 140 1.53 -12.52 10.28
CA ALA A 140 2.62 -11.97 11.10
C ALA A 140 3.79 -11.39 10.28
N PHE A 141 3.89 -11.73 9.00
CA PHE A 141 4.92 -11.23 8.09
C PHE A 141 4.45 -10.05 7.24
N ILE A 142 3.23 -9.54 7.47
CA ILE A 142 2.64 -8.46 6.68
C ILE A 142 2.67 -7.17 7.48
N SER A 143 3.34 -6.15 6.93
CA SER A 143 3.46 -4.81 7.50
C SER A 143 3.23 -3.74 6.45
N ARG A 144 2.97 -2.51 6.87
CA ARG A 144 2.82 -1.38 5.95
C ARG A 144 3.38 -0.07 6.52
N VAL A 145 3.90 0.79 5.65
CA VAL A 145 4.32 2.16 6.00
C VAL A 145 3.24 3.19 5.71
N SER A 146 2.16 2.81 5.04
CA SER A 146 1.01 3.66 4.80
C SER A 146 0.08 3.68 6.01
N ALA A 147 -0.31 4.86 6.47
CA ALA A 147 -1.31 4.98 7.52
C ALA A 147 -2.67 4.47 7.06
N GLN A 148 -3.41 3.84 7.96
CA GLN A 148 -4.77 3.34 7.68
C GLN A 148 -5.71 4.48 7.29
N SER A 149 -6.64 4.24 6.38
CA SER A 149 -7.73 5.18 6.08
C SER A 149 -8.53 5.58 7.33
N SER A 150 -8.67 4.67 8.31
CA SER A 150 -9.36 4.98 9.58
C SER A 150 -8.69 6.08 10.42
N VAL A 151 -7.39 6.29 10.22
CA VAL A 151 -6.63 7.36 10.90
C VAL A 151 -6.72 8.68 10.13
N ILE A 152 -6.57 8.62 8.80
CA ILE A 152 -6.42 9.84 7.98
C ILE A 152 -7.72 10.38 7.42
N ALA A 153 -8.65 9.53 6.96
CA ALA A 153 -9.87 9.98 6.28
C ALA A 153 -10.76 10.91 7.13
N PRO A 154 -10.96 10.67 8.46
CA PRO A 154 -11.74 11.56 9.30
C PRO A 154 -11.21 12.99 9.36
N LEU A 155 -9.89 13.19 9.22
CA LEU A 155 -9.25 14.50 9.30
C LEU A 155 -9.73 15.47 8.21
N SER A 156 -9.98 14.94 7.00
CA SER A 156 -10.48 15.75 5.89
C SER A 156 -11.94 16.18 6.10
N ILE A 157 -12.77 15.34 6.74
CA ILE A 157 -14.14 15.69 7.13
C ILE A 157 -14.11 16.78 8.21
N ASP A 158 -13.27 16.62 9.24
CA ASP A 158 -13.10 17.64 10.28
C ASP A 158 -12.70 18.99 9.70
N ARG A 159 -11.75 18.96 8.77
CA ARG A 159 -11.29 20.18 8.11
C ARG A 159 -12.40 20.83 7.28
N ALA A 160 -13.17 20.05 6.51
CA ALA A 160 -14.29 20.55 5.73
C ALA A 160 -15.32 21.25 6.61
N LEU A 161 -15.71 20.62 7.72
CA LEU A 161 -16.66 21.19 8.69
C LEU A 161 -16.10 22.43 9.41
N LYS A 162 -14.79 22.48 9.69
CA LYS A 162 -14.14 23.65 10.27
C LYS A 162 -14.13 24.82 9.30
N LEU A 163 -13.89 24.58 8.01
CA LEU A 163 -13.90 25.62 6.97
C LEU A 163 -15.32 26.11 6.65
N GLN A 164 -16.29 25.19 6.69
CA GLN A 164 -17.69 25.48 6.39
C GLN A 164 -18.62 24.79 7.41
N PRO A 165 -18.87 25.41 8.55
CA PRO A 165 -19.70 24.83 9.63
C PRO A 165 -21.17 24.58 9.24
N GLY A 166 -21.61 25.13 8.11
CA GLY A 166 -22.97 24.97 7.59
C GLY A 166 -23.23 23.70 6.79
N LEU A 167 -22.20 22.87 6.52
CA LEU A 167 -22.35 21.63 5.75
C LEU A 167 -23.29 20.65 6.45
N LYS A 168 -24.32 20.16 5.75
CA LYS A 168 -25.36 19.27 6.28
C LYS A 168 -25.81 18.19 5.32
N ARG A 169 -25.58 18.35 4.02
CA ARG A 169 -26.15 17.55 2.95
C ARG A 169 -25.05 16.80 2.21
N ALA A 170 -24.56 15.73 2.83
CA ALA A 170 -23.47 14.94 2.26
C ALA A 170 -23.97 13.88 1.28
N VAL A 171 -23.26 13.67 0.19
CA VAL A 171 -23.33 12.46 -0.65
C VAL A 171 -21.96 11.83 -0.79
N VAL A 172 -21.92 10.51 -0.92
CA VAL A 172 -20.68 9.74 -1.00
C VAL A 172 -20.65 8.96 -2.31
N PHE A 173 -19.47 8.89 -2.96
CA PHE A 173 -19.24 8.05 -4.14
C PHE A 173 -18.10 7.08 -3.85
N TYR A 174 -18.20 5.84 -4.34
CA TYR A 174 -17.15 4.84 -4.22
C TYR A 174 -17.23 3.78 -5.31
N ALA A 175 -16.09 3.17 -5.67
CA ALA A 175 -16.05 2.01 -6.55
C ALA A 175 -16.34 0.74 -5.72
N GLN A 176 -17.43 0.05 -6.05
CA GLN A 176 -17.93 -1.09 -5.26
C GLN A 176 -17.10 -2.36 -5.44
N ASP A 177 -16.32 -2.43 -6.50
CA ASP A 177 -15.44 -3.54 -6.88
C ASP A 177 -13.97 -3.29 -6.53
N ASP A 178 -13.66 -2.19 -5.80
CA ASP A 178 -12.32 -1.90 -5.27
C ASP A 178 -12.27 -2.04 -3.74
N ALA A 179 -11.38 -2.89 -3.25
CA ALA A 179 -11.23 -3.18 -1.82
C ALA A 179 -10.85 -1.94 -1.00
N TYR A 180 -9.96 -1.07 -1.53
CA TYR A 180 -9.61 0.20 -0.90
C TYR A 180 -10.84 1.13 -0.81
N SER A 181 -11.51 1.36 -1.94
CA SER A 181 -12.65 2.26 -2.07
C SER A 181 -13.80 1.85 -1.14
N THR A 182 -14.11 0.56 -1.08
CA THR A 182 -15.13 -0.01 -0.19
C THR A 182 -14.76 0.15 1.29
N ALA A 183 -13.51 -0.12 1.66
CA ALA A 183 -13.04 0.05 3.03
C ALA A 183 -13.07 1.52 3.46
N GLU A 184 -12.55 2.44 2.65
CA GLU A 184 -12.47 3.86 2.98
C GLU A 184 -13.84 4.52 3.01
N THR A 185 -14.76 4.14 2.10
CA THR A 185 -16.14 4.62 2.12
C THR A 185 -16.87 4.30 3.44
N THR A 186 -16.65 3.12 4.00
CA THR A 186 -17.20 2.75 5.31
C THR A 186 -16.68 3.68 6.41
N ILE A 187 -15.40 4.03 6.35
CA ILE A 187 -14.76 4.96 7.29
C ILE A 187 -15.32 6.37 7.13
N PHE A 188 -15.46 6.87 5.90
CA PHE A 188 -16.06 8.18 5.65
C PHE A 188 -17.51 8.26 6.14
N GLN A 189 -18.33 7.23 5.89
CA GLN A 189 -19.70 7.20 6.37
C GLN A 189 -19.75 7.23 7.91
N LYS A 190 -18.86 6.45 8.57
CA LYS A 190 -18.72 6.50 10.03
C LYS A 190 -18.26 7.88 10.49
N ALA A 191 -17.25 8.47 9.87
CA ALA A 191 -16.74 9.79 10.22
C ALA A 191 -17.80 10.89 10.09
N LEU A 192 -18.65 10.81 9.06
CA LEU A 192 -19.80 11.70 8.92
C LEU A 192 -20.84 11.48 10.03
N ALA A 193 -21.18 10.21 10.30
CA ALA A 193 -22.17 9.87 11.34
C ALA A 193 -21.73 10.32 12.74
N ASP A 194 -20.45 10.13 13.09
CA ASP A 194 -19.87 10.57 14.37
C ASP A 194 -19.96 12.10 14.56
N ARG A 195 -20.16 12.85 13.47
CA ARG A 195 -20.33 14.32 13.43
C ARG A 195 -21.78 14.77 13.19
N GLY A 196 -22.72 13.84 13.33
CA GLY A 196 -24.16 14.10 13.16
C GLY A 196 -24.60 14.27 11.70
N LEU A 197 -23.75 13.91 10.73
CA LEU A 197 -24.06 13.94 9.31
C LEU A 197 -24.34 12.52 8.81
N ARG A 198 -25.50 12.33 8.16
CA ARG A 198 -25.78 11.08 7.46
C ARG A 198 -25.79 11.36 5.97
N PRO A 199 -25.08 10.56 5.16
CA PRO A 199 -25.15 10.72 3.71
C PRO A 199 -26.60 10.61 3.21
N LEU A 200 -27.00 11.56 2.38
CA LEU A 200 -28.30 11.54 1.69
C LEU A 200 -28.37 10.39 0.69
N SER A 201 -27.23 10.06 0.09
CA SER A 201 -27.06 8.89 -0.74
C SER A 201 -25.61 8.42 -0.76
N VAL A 202 -25.43 7.14 -1.08
CA VAL A 202 -24.13 6.51 -1.33
C VAL A 202 -24.19 5.97 -2.75
N GLN A 203 -23.50 6.64 -3.67
CA GLN A 203 -23.47 6.33 -5.09
C GLN A 203 -22.38 5.30 -5.37
N ARG A 204 -22.74 4.24 -6.11
CA ARG A 204 -21.84 3.16 -6.48
C ARG A 204 -21.34 3.37 -7.90
N THR A 205 -20.06 3.25 -8.10
CA THR A 205 -19.39 3.19 -9.39
C THR A 205 -18.62 1.89 -9.50
N GLN A 206 -17.96 1.67 -10.62
CA GLN A 206 -17.02 0.57 -10.81
C GLN A 206 -15.64 1.12 -11.16
N LEU A 207 -14.59 0.31 -10.91
CA LEU A 207 -13.26 0.64 -11.40
C LEU A 207 -13.28 0.79 -12.92
N ASN A 208 -12.58 1.81 -13.40
CA ASN A 208 -12.46 2.16 -14.82
C ASN A 208 -13.73 2.71 -15.45
N ASP A 209 -14.76 3.06 -14.68
CA ASP A 209 -15.87 3.85 -15.20
C ASP A 209 -15.34 5.18 -15.76
N GLN A 210 -15.85 5.57 -16.92
CA GLN A 210 -15.49 6.83 -17.58
C GLN A 210 -16.65 7.84 -17.60
N ASP A 211 -17.87 7.36 -17.44
CA ASP A 211 -19.08 8.16 -17.40
C ASP A 211 -19.83 7.94 -16.09
N PHE A 212 -20.03 9.03 -15.37
CA PHE A 212 -20.69 9.06 -14.07
C PHE A 212 -21.99 9.87 -14.09
N LEU A 213 -22.49 10.21 -15.27
CA LEU A 213 -23.63 11.12 -15.46
C LEU A 213 -24.86 10.71 -14.65
N ASN A 214 -25.19 9.41 -14.65
CA ASN A 214 -26.36 8.89 -13.93
C ASN A 214 -26.20 9.05 -12.41
N GLN A 215 -25.06 8.64 -11.86
CA GLN A 215 -24.76 8.72 -10.43
C GLN A 215 -24.68 10.18 -9.98
N ILE A 216 -24.05 11.05 -10.78
CA ILE A 216 -23.93 12.48 -10.48
C ILE A 216 -25.30 13.15 -10.53
N SER A 217 -26.11 12.88 -11.56
CA SER A 217 -27.45 13.47 -11.68
C SER A 217 -28.34 13.09 -10.50
N ALA A 218 -28.32 11.80 -10.11
CA ALA A 218 -29.04 11.32 -8.93
C ALA A 218 -28.58 12.00 -7.62
N ALA A 219 -27.25 12.20 -7.47
CA ALA A 219 -26.69 12.90 -6.32
C ALA A 219 -27.05 14.38 -6.30
N LEU A 220 -26.93 15.10 -7.43
CA LEU A 220 -27.20 16.53 -7.54
C LEU A 220 -28.69 16.87 -7.36
N ALA A 221 -29.60 15.97 -7.72
CA ALA A 221 -31.04 16.11 -7.43
C ALA A 221 -31.31 16.26 -5.91
N LEU A 222 -30.43 15.74 -5.06
CA LEU A 222 -30.50 15.88 -3.61
C LEU A 222 -29.94 17.22 -3.12
N LYS A 223 -29.41 18.09 -3.97
CA LYS A 223 -28.78 19.38 -3.66
C LYS A 223 -27.73 19.27 -2.54
N PRO A 224 -26.68 18.44 -2.68
CA PRO A 224 -25.64 18.30 -1.66
C PRO A 224 -24.83 19.59 -1.52
N ASP A 225 -24.33 19.87 -0.30
CA ASP A 225 -23.32 20.89 -0.03
C ASP A 225 -21.93 20.27 0.21
N LEU A 226 -21.88 18.95 0.45
CA LEU A 226 -20.66 18.16 0.62
C LEU A 226 -20.71 16.90 -0.26
N VAL A 227 -19.68 16.71 -1.05
CA VAL A 227 -19.42 15.47 -1.79
C VAL A 227 -18.17 14.81 -1.22
N VAL A 228 -18.24 13.52 -0.92
CA VAL A 228 -17.11 12.72 -0.44
C VAL A 228 -16.82 11.62 -1.44
N LEU A 229 -15.57 11.52 -1.89
CA LEU A 229 -15.13 10.55 -2.91
C LEU A 229 -14.12 9.58 -2.33
N SER A 230 -14.42 8.30 -2.39
CA SER A 230 -13.51 7.21 -2.08
C SER A 230 -13.21 6.44 -3.37
N LEU A 231 -12.31 6.99 -4.20
CA LEU A 231 -12.01 6.51 -5.55
C LEU A 231 -10.51 6.50 -5.82
N GLN A 232 -10.08 5.72 -6.79
CA GLN A 232 -8.75 5.77 -7.35
C GLN A 232 -8.55 7.06 -8.18
N ALA A 233 -7.30 7.42 -8.47
CA ALA A 233 -6.96 8.71 -9.09
C ALA A 233 -7.65 8.94 -10.45
N VAL A 234 -7.70 7.91 -11.30
CA VAL A 234 -8.27 8.05 -12.66
C VAL A 234 -9.78 8.27 -12.58
N ASP A 235 -10.48 7.40 -11.87
CA ASP A 235 -11.94 7.46 -11.74
C ASP A 235 -12.37 8.72 -10.97
N GLY A 236 -11.69 9.00 -9.85
CA GLY A 236 -11.96 10.17 -9.02
C GLY A 236 -11.72 11.49 -9.76
N GLY A 237 -10.61 11.58 -10.51
CA GLY A 237 -10.31 12.76 -11.32
C GLY A 237 -11.38 13.03 -12.40
N ASN A 238 -11.82 11.98 -13.10
CA ASN A 238 -12.88 12.08 -14.08
C ASN A 238 -14.24 12.43 -13.46
N LEU A 239 -14.57 11.81 -12.32
CA LEU A 239 -15.81 12.11 -11.60
C LEU A 239 -15.84 13.56 -11.10
N VAL A 240 -14.74 14.06 -10.51
CA VAL A 240 -14.62 15.47 -10.09
C VAL A 240 -14.83 16.41 -11.26
N ARG A 241 -14.23 16.13 -12.42
CA ARG A 241 -14.39 16.94 -13.62
C ARG A 241 -15.87 16.99 -14.03
N GLN A 242 -16.55 15.84 -14.14
CA GLN A 242 -17.97 15.76 -14.53
C GLN A 242 -18.89 16.42 -13.49
N LEU A 243 -18.61 16.29 -12.19
CA LEU A 243 -19.33 17.00 -11.12
C LEU A 243 -19.32 18.52 -11.33
N ARG A 244 -18.14 19.08 -11.61
CA ARG A 244 -17.98 20.52 -11.85
C ARG A 244 -18.61 20.97 -13.18
N GLU A 245 -18.49 20.18 -14.24
CA GLU A 245 -19.14 20.42 -15.54
C GLU A 245 -20.67 20.45 -15.42
N LEU A 246 -21.25 19.64 -14.51
CA LEU A 246 -22.68 19.61 -14.21
C LEU A 246 -23.11 20.66 -13.17
N GLY A 247 -22.22 21.60 -12.85
CA GLY A 247 -22.53 22.79 -12.04
C GLY A 247 -22.39 22.62 -10.52
N TYR A 248 -21.83 21.53 -10.03
CA TYR A 248 -21.58 21.40 -8.60
C TYR A 248 -20.47 22.33 -8.14
N ALA A 249 -20.82 23.32 -7.30
CA ALA A 249 -19.88 24.30 -6.75
C ALA A 249 -19.54 24.07 -5.26
N GLY A 250 -20.15 23.07 -4.61
CA GLY A 250 -19.96 22.78 -3.18
C GLY A 250 -18.60 22.16 -2.84
N THR A 251 -18.42 21.86 -1.55
CA THR A 251 -17.21 21.24 -1.01
C THR A 251 -17.03 19.81 -1.50
N ILE A 252 -15.81 19.44 -1.89
CA ILE A 252 -15.45 18.07 -2.24
C ILE A 252 -14.30 17.63 -1.32
N VAL A 253 -14.52 16.54 -0.60
CA VAL A 253 -13.51 15.79 0.15
C VAL A 253 -13.16 14.53 -0.63
N VAL A 254 -11.88 14.26 -0.81
CA VAL A 254 -11.40 13.09 -1.54
C VAL A 254 -10.55 12.19 -0.65
N GLY A 255 -10.60 10.90 -0.93
CA GLY A 255 -9.86 9.87 -0.22
C GLY A 255 -8.40 9.74 -0.66
N ASN A 256 -7.66 8.87 0.02
CA ASN A 256 -6.23 8.69 -0.18
C ASN A 256 -5.87 8.20 -1.60
N GLY A 257 -6.76 7.52 -2.32
CA GLY A 257 -6.54 7.12 -3.72
C GLY A 257 -6.33 8.31 -4.66
N MET A 258 -6.84 9.48 -4.33
CA MET A 258 -6.61 10.70 -5.09
C MET A 258 -5.40 11.52 -4.60
N ASN A 259 -4.61 10.99 -3.65
CA ASN A 259 -3.46 11.69 -3.07
C ASN A 259 -2.20 11.56 -3.96
N THR A 260 -2.31 12.02 -5.17
CA THR A 260 -1.22 12.06 -6.15
C THR A 260 -1.41 13.26 -7.08
N PRO A 261 -0.34 13.97 -7.48
CA PRO A 261 -0.42 15.05 -8.46
C PRO A 261 -0.90 14.57 -9.84
N ASN A 262 -0.91 13.26 -10.08
CA ASN A 262 -1.41 12.67 -11.33
C ASN A 262 -2.91 12.87 -11.54
N ILE A 263 -3.67 13.35 -10.54
CA ILE A 263 -5.08 13.77 -10.72
C ILE A 263 -5.20 15.07 -11.52
N TYR A 264 -4.22 15.98 -11.45
CA TYR A 264 -4.33 17.32 -12.05
C TYR A 264 -4.62 17.32 -13.57
N PRO A 265 -3.96 16.50 -14.40
CA PRO A 265 -4.30 16.40 -15.80
C PRO A 265 -5.71 15.86 -16.07
N LEU A 266 -6.29 15.08 -15.14
CA LEU A 266 -7.58 14.42 -15.27
C LEU A 266 -8.74 15.37 -14.94
N CYS A 267 -8.72 15.99 -13.78
CA CYS A 267 -9.75 16.93 -13.35
C CYS A 267 -9.47 18.38 -13.73
N ARG A 268 -8.23 18.73 -14.11
CA ARG A 268 -7.82 20.07 -14.51
C ARG A 268 -8.28 21.14 -13.48
N ARG A 269 -8.83 22.27 -13.94
CA ARG A 269 -9.35 23.33 -13.03
C ARG A 269 -10.43 22.84 -12.06
N ALA A 270 -11.12 21.75 -12.39
CA ALA A 270 -12.13 21.16 -11.51
C ALA A 270 -11.53 20.58 -10.21
N CYS A 271 -10.23 20.30 -10.19
CA CYS A 271 -9.54 19.89 -8.95
C CYS A 271 -9.37 21.02 -7.93
N ASP A 272 -9.52 22.27 -8.34
CA ASP A 272 -9.28 23.38 -7.41
C ASP A 272 -10.23 23.32 -6.21
N GLY A 273 -9.68 23.50 -5.02
CA GLY A 273 -10.45 23.45 -3.77
C GLY A 273 -10.72 22.06 -3.20
N LEU A 274 -10.28 20.95 -3.83
CA LEU A 274 -10.42 19.61 -3.25
C LEU A 274 -9.69 19.52 -1.91
N LEU A 275 -10.36 18.93 -0.90
CA LEU A 275 -9.78 18.67 0.41
C LEU A 275 -9.34 17.22 0.52
N ILE A 276 -8.12 17.00 0.98
CA ILE A 276 -7.55 15.66 1.13
C ILE A 276 -6.67 15.55 2.37
N ALA A 277 -6.82 14.47 3.11
CA ALA A 277 -5.89 14.15 4.19
C ALA A 277 -4.64 13.47 3.66
N GLN A 278 -3.48 13.80 4.23
CA GLN A 278 -2.17 13.32 3.80
C GLN A 278 -1.36 12.77 4.97
N ALA A 279 -0.64 11.68 4.73
CA ALA A 279 0.32 11.10 5.66
C ALA A 279 1.76 11.57 5.40
N TYR A 280 1.97 12.46 4.45
CA TYR A 280 3.27 13.00 4.10
C TYR A 280 3.18 14.48 3.73
N SER A 281 4.21 15.23 4.09
CA SER A 281 4.42 16.60 3.63
C SER A 281 5.88 16.79 3.19
N PRO A 282 6.12 17.34 1.99
CA PRO A 282 7.48 17.72 1.59
C PRO A 282 8.03 18.88 2.43
N GLU A 283 7.20 19.58 3.19
CA GLU A 283 7.56 20.68 4.09
C GLU A 283 7.89 20.21 5.51
N LEU A 284 7.79 18.89 5.80
CA LEU A 284 8.14 18.34 7.10
C LEU A 284 9.62 18.62 7.42
N ASP A 285 9.86 19.41 8.47
CA ASP A 285 11.19 19.84 8.88
C ASP A 285 11.91 18.77 9.73
N THR A 286 12.39 17.71 9.04
CA THR A 286 13.30 16.71 9.60
C THR A 286 14.51 16.55 8.68
N ALA A 287 15.64 16.12 9.23
CA ALA A 287 16.84 15.88 8.44
C ALA A 287 16.62 14.83 7.35
N ALA A 288 15.90 13.75 7.67
CA ALA A 288 15.57 12.68 6.74
C ALA A 288 14.71 13.18 5.58
N ASN A 289 13.67 13.98 5.86
CA ASN A 289 12.81 14.52 4.80
C ASN A 289 13.53 15.55 3.94
N ARG A 290 14.31 16.46 4.52
CA ARG A 290 15.10 17.44 3.75
C ARG A 290 16.04 16.74 2.78
N ALA A 291 16.80 15.74 3.24
CA ALA A 291 17.69 14.95 2.38
C ALA A 291 16.94 14.20 1.27
N PHE A 292 15.76 13.66 1.55
CA PHE A 292 14.91 13.01 0.55
C PHE A 292 14.40 14.01 -0.49
N VAL A 293 13.85 15.16 -0.06
CA VAL A 293 13.36 16.22 -0.97
C VAL A 293 14.47 16.75 -1.86
N GLU A 294 15.69 16.94 -1.33
CA GLU A 294 16.85 17.34 -2.10
C GLU A 294 17.21 16.30 -3.18
N ARG A 295 17.27 15.01 -2.83
CA ARG A 295 17.51 13.92 -3.78
C ARG A 295 16.44 13.86 -4.87
N TYR A 296 15.17 14.01 -4.47
CA TYR A 296 14.06 14.04 -5.42
C TYR A 296 14.19 15.20 -6.40
N ARG A 297 14.49 16.40 -5.91
CA ARG A 297 14.70 17.59 -6.75
C ARG A 297 15.90 17.44 -7.67
N ALA A 298 16.98 16.84 -7.22
CA ALA A 298 18.14 16.56 -8.07
C ALA A 298 17.79 15.64 -9.25
N ALA A 299 16.86 14.70 -9.05
CA ALA A 299 16.43 13.75 -10.07
C ALA A 299 15.26 14.27 -10.95
N ARG A 300 14.41 15.17 -10.44
CA ARG A 300 13.12 15.56 -11.03
C ARG A 300 12.92 17.09 -11.19
N GLY A 301 13.97 17.87 -10.99
CA GLY A 301 13.92 19.34 -11.09
C GLY A 301 13.19 19.98 -9.89
N SER A 302 12.46 21.06 -10.13
CA SER A 302 11.78 21.82 -9.06
C SER A 302 10.54 21.14 -8.46
N ALA A 303 10.14 19.97 -8.95
CA ALA A 303 8.96 19.27 -8.46
C ALA A 303 9.12 18.84 -6.99
N LEU A 304 7.98 18.78 -6.27
CA LEU A 304 7.93 18.24 -4.92
C LEU A 304 7.61 16.74 -4.96
N PRO A 305 8.21 15.93 -4.07
CA PRO A 305 7.94 14.50 -4.05
C PRO A 305 6.50 14.21 -3.64
N PRO A 306 5.78 13.34 -4.39
CA PRO A 306 4.47 12.85 -3.99
C PRO A 306 4.54 11.93 -2.76
N GLN A 307 3.41 11.79 -2.05
CA GLN A 307 3.31 10.89 -0.91
C GLN A 307 3.72 9.45 -1.26
N LEU A 308 3.26 8.92 -2.39
CA LEU A 308 3.57 7.54 -2.82
C LEU A 308 5.08 7.31 -3.02
N THR A 309 5.79 8.33 -3.54
CA THR A 309 7.25 8.29 -3.66
C THR A 309 7.94 8.26 -2.30
N ALA A 310 7.49 9.09 -1.35
CA ALA A 310 8.03 9.12 0.01
C ALA A 310 7.77 7.80 0.76
N GLN A 311 6.60 7.23 0.60
CA GLN A 311 6.22 5.95 1.21
C GLN A 311 7.04 4.78 0.64
N ALA A 312 7.23 4.70 -0.66
CA ALA A 312 8.05 3.65 -1.29
C ALA A 312 9.53 3.79 -0.90
N TYR A 313 10.05 5.02 -0.85
CA TYR A 313 11.39 5.30 -0.32
C TYR A 313 11.51 4.78 1.12
N THR A 314 10.56 5.11 1.97
CA THR A 314 10.52 4.69 3.38
C THR A 314 10.48 3.18 3.52
N ALA A 315 9.66 2.49 2.72
CA ALA A 315 9.57 1.03 2.76
C ALA A 315 10.94 0.37 2.45
N TYR A 316 11.63 0.85 1.43
CA TYR A 316 12.97 0.34 1.11
C TYR A 316 14.00 0.67 2.21
N GLN A 317 14.00 1.90 2.72
CA GLN A 317 14.88 2.34 3.81
C GLN A 317 14.72 1.43 5.04
N VAL A 318 13.49 1.15 5.45
CA VAL A 318 13.19 0.27 6.59
C VAL A 318 13.79 -1.12 6.38
N VAL A 319 13.60 -1.72 5.22
CA VAL A 319 14.16 -3.05 4.88
C VAL A 319 15.70 -2.99 4.88
N ALA A 320 16.29 -1.96 4.28
CA ALA A 320 17.74 -1.80 4.20
C ALA A 320 18.39 -1.65 5.59
N GLU A 321 17.81 -0.82 6.45
CA GLU A 321 18.32 -0.61 7.81
C GLU A 321 18.14 -1.85 8.69
N ALA A 322 17.01 -2.56 8.57
CA ALA A 322 16.78 -3.81 9.28
C ALA A 322 17.80 -4.89 8.88
N LEU A 323 18.07 -5.05 7.58
CA LEU A 323 19.12 -5.96 7.09
C LEU A 323 20.51 -5.55 7.56
N ALA A 324 20.82 -4.25 7.60
CA ALA A 324 22.10 -3.75 8.09
C ALA A 324 22.30 -4.10 9.58
N ARG A 325 21.27 -3.92 10.41
CA ARG A 325 21.32 -4.28 11.84
C ARG A 325 21.51 -5.79 12.04
N LEU A 326 20.82 -6.62 11.26
CA LEU A 326 21.01 -8.08 11.30
C LEU A 326 22.43 -8.47 10.90
N GLN A 327 22.91 -7.95 9.80
CA GLN A 327 24.25 -8.24 9.26
C GLN A 327 25.35 -7.81 10.26
N ALA A 328 25.17 -6.69 10.96
CA ALA A 328 26.11 -6.21 11.97
C ALA A 328 26.17 -7.13 13.21
N ARG A 329 25.05 -7.73 13.60
CA ARG A 329 25.00 -8.67 14.73
C ARG A 329 25.57 -10.04 14.40
N ARG A 330 25.27 -10.55 13.21
CA ARG A 330 25.72 -11.86 12.74
C ARG A 330 25.70 -11.92 11.22
N PRO A 331 26.79 -12.34 10.55
CA PRO A 331 26.79 -12.52 9.10
C PRO A 331 25.62 -13.40 8.64
N LEU A 332 24.98 -12.98 7.56
CA LEU A 332 23.76 -13.64 7.04
C LEU A 332 24.09 -14.81 6.10
N GLY A 333 25.29 -14.82 5.49
CA GLY A 333 25.68 -15.83 4.51
C GLY A 333 25.74 -17.25 5.08
N GLY A 334 25.30 -18.23 4.31
CA GLY A 334 25.24 -19.65 4.70
C GLY A 334 24.07 -20.01 5.62
N ARG A 335 23.29 -19.06 6.07
CA ARG A 335 22.16 -19.30 6.99
C ARG A 335 20.91 -19.76 6.21
N PRO A 336 20.04 -20.57 6.83
CA PRO A 336 18.74 -20.92 6.23
C PRO A 336 17.94 -19.67 5.92
N LEU A 337 17.40 -19.60 4.69
CA LEU A 337 16.64 -18.45 4.20
C LEU A 337 15.42 -18.12 5.09
N ALA A 338 14.72 -19.17 5.55
CA ALA A 338 13.56 -19.01 6.43
C ALA A 338 13.94 -18.42 7.81
N GLU A 339 15.12 -18.75 8.34
CA GLU A 339 15.63 -18.16 9.58
C GLU A 339 15.91 -16.66 9.41
N VAL A 340 16.61 -16.29 8.32
CA VAL A 340 16.95 -14.89 8.04
C VAL A 340 15.68 -14.06 7.83
N ARG A 341 14.70 -14.57 7.11
CA ARG A 341 13.40 -13.90 6.88
C ARG A 341 12.64 -13.64 8.18
N ARG A 342 12.60 -14.64 9.07
CA ARG A 342 11.94 -14.51 10.38
C ARG A 342 12.60 -13.45 11.24
N GLU A 343 13.94 -13.47 11.33
CA GLU A 343 14.67 -12.45 12.07
C GLU A 343 14.52 -11.07 11.45
N LEU A 344 14.51 -10.98 10.11
CA LEU A 344 14.29 -9.71 9.41
C LEU A 344 12.90 -9.14 9.73
N ASN A 345 11.87 -9.97 9.74
CA ASN A 345 10.52 -9.53 10.14
C ASN A 345 10.52 -8.98 11.58
N GLY A 346 11.12 -9.68 12.51
CA GLY A 346 11.27 -9.22 13.89
C GLY A 346 12.03 -7.90 13.98
N GLU A 347 13.08 -7.74 13.19
CA GLU A 347 13.90 -6.52 13.15
C GLU A 347 13.16 -5.33 12.55
N ILE A 348 12.31 -5.57 11.51
CA ILE A 348 11.43 -4.55 10.92
C ILE A 348 10.46 -4.05 12.00
N LEU A 349 9.77 -4.95 12.69
CA LEU A 349 8.74 -4.60 13.66
C LEU A 349 9.30 -3.93 14.92
N ALA A 350 10.47 -4.36 15.40
CA ALA A 350 11.09 -3.80 16.59
C ALA A 350 11.81 -2.47 16.35
N GLY A 351 12.09 -2.13 15.07
CA GLY A 351 12.88 -0.98 14.70
C GLY A 351 12.19 0.37 14.92
N ARG A 352 13.02 1.40 15.06
CA ARG A 352 12.64 2.80 14.96
C ARG A 352 13.39 3.42 13.79
N TYR A 353 12.72 4.20 12.99
CA TYR A 353 13.24 4.67 11.72
C TYR A 353 12.97 6.16 11.55
N ASP A 354 14.03 6.92 11.23
CA ASP A 354 13.93 8.32 10.87
C ASP A 354 13.79 8.43 9.34
N THR A 355 12.60 8.72 8.86
CA THR A 355 12.22 8.59 7.46
C THR A 355 11.71 9.91 6.88
N PRO A 356 11.51 10.00 5.55
CA PRO A 356 10.80 11.12 4.95
C PRO A 356 9.40 11.38 5.51
N LEU A 357 8.72 10.33 6.02
CA LEU A 357 7.41 10.46 6.67
C LEU A 357 7.51 11.01 8.11
N GLY A 358 8.72 11.25 8.60
CA GLY A 358 9.05 11.51 10.00
C GLY A 358 9.52 10.24 10.71
N PRO A 359 9.69 10.29 12.04
CA PRO A 359 9.96 9.12 12.85
C PRO A 359 8.79 8.14 12.78
N ILE A 360 9.08 6.88 12.43
CA ILE A 360 8.08 5.81 12.42
C ILE A 360 8.54 4.60 13.23
N ARG A 361 7.59 3.81 13.66
CA ARG A 361 7.72 2.48 14.25
C ARG A 361 6.51 1.64 13.90
N PHE A 362 6.51 0.38 14.27
CA PHE A 362 5.41 -0.54 13.97
C PHE A 362 4.75 -1.06 15.24
N THR A 363 3.46 -1.41 15.14
CA THR A 363 2.80 -2.26 16.14
C THR A 363 3.27 -3.71 15.96
N PRO A 364 3.07 -4.59 16.95
CA PRO A 364 3.35 -6.02 16.78
C PRO A 364 2.61 -6.65 15.59
N GLU A 365 1.46 -6.10 15.21
CA GLU A 365 0.63 -6.55 14.08
C GLU A 365 1.07 -5.98 12.72
N GLY A 366 2.13 -5.15 12.67
CA GLY A 366 2.66 -4.60 11.42
C GLY A 366 2.04 -3.29 10.95
N GLU A 367 1.21 -2.64 11.77
CA GLU A 367 0.70 -1.29 11.47
C GLU A 367 1.76 -0.23 11.75
N VAL A 368 1.88 0.74 10.84
CA VAL A 368 2.76 1.89 11.07
C VAL A 368 2.21 2.79 12.18
N ILE A 369 3.08 3.23 13.05
CA ILE A 369 2.83 4.31 14.02
C ILE A 369 3.61 5.53 13.53
N GLN A 370 2.87 6.54 13.11
CA GLN A 370 3.32 7.83 12.63
C GLN A 370 2.59 8.92 13.43
N GLU A 371 3.27 10.03 13.73
CA GLU A 371 2.71 11.05 14.64
C GLU A 371 2.05 12.23 13.90
N ARG A 372 2.42 12.47 12.64
CA ARG A 372 1.99 13.67 11.93
C ARG A 372 1.18 13.33 10.69
N PHE A 373 0.01 13.93 10.63
CA PHE A 373 -0.90 13.91 9.49
C PHE A 373 -1.31 15.32 9.13
N TYR A 374 -1.68 15.54 7.91
CA TYR A 374 -1.96 16.84 7.35
C TYR A 374 -3.30 16.80 6.62
N VAL A 375 -3.91 17.97 6.43
CA VAL A 375 -4.96 18.14 5.43
C VAL A 375 -4.50 19.20 4.45
N ALA A 376 -4.59 18.89 3.19
CA ALA A 376 -4.26 19.82 2.12
C ALA A 376 -5.52 20.20 1.33
N GLN A 377 -5.45 21.38 0.74
CA GLN A 377 -6.37 21.82 -0.30
C GLN A 377 -5.61 21.87 -1.63
N VAL A 378 -6.20 21.30 -2.67
CA VAL A 378 -5.64 21.42 -4.00
C VAL A 378 -5.75 22.87 -4.47
N THR A 379 -4.64 23.42 -4.93
CA THR A 379 -4.57 24.73 -5.57
C THR A 379 -4.05 24.53 -6.99
N MET A 380 -4.89 24.84 -7.98
CA MET A 380 -4.51 24.70 -9.38
C MET A 380 -3.78 25.95 -9.89
N ALA A 381 -2.77 25.72 -10.70
CA ALA A 381 -2.05 26.80 -11.37
C ALA A 381 -2.91 27.44 -12.50
N PRO A 382 -2.56 28.66 -12.96
CA PRO A 382 -3.31 29.33 -14.03
C PRO A 382 -3.40 28.54 -15.35
N ASP A 383 -2.46 27.63 -15.60
CA ASP A 383 -2.46 26.73 -16.77
C ASP A 383 -3.61 25.71 -16.74
N GLY A 384 -4.25 25.53 -15.58
CA GLY A 384 -5.34 24.59 -15.34
C GLY A 384 -4.95 23.12 -15.52
N ARG A 385 -3.65 22.79 -15.52
CA ARG A 385 -3.12 21.42 -15.74
C ARG A 385 -2.14 20.98 -14.65
N SER A 386 -1.47 21.94 -14.04
CA SER A 386 -0.60 21.72 -12.89
C SER A 386 -1.23 22.28 -11.62
N GLY A 387 -0.77 21.81 -10.46
CA GLY A 387 -1.29 22.23 -9.17
C GLY A 387 -0.38 21.79 -8.03
N ARG A 388 -0.83 22.05 -6.82
CA ARG A 388 -0.15 21.59 -5.60
C ARG A 388 -1.15 21.25 -4.51
N PHE A 389 -0.74 20.40 -3.61
CA PHE A 389 -1.41 20.18 -2.34
C PHE A 389 -0.92 21.23 -1.36
N ALA A 390 -1.70 22.31 -1.14
CA ALA A 390 -1.39 23.36 -0.18
C ALA A 390 -1.85 22.92 1.20
N LEU A 391 -0.91 22.76 2.14
CA LEU A 391 -1.25 22.35 3.50
C LEU A 391 -2.10 23.41 4.19
N LEU A 392 -3.11 22.95 4.88
CA LEU A 392 -3.98 23.81 5.69
C LEU A 392 -3.50 23.81 7.15
N PRO A 393 -3.45 24.98 7.82
CA PRO A 393 -2.98 25.11 9.20
C PRO A 393 -3.88 24.40 10.22
#